data_9a9fc7572a4c5ba7f0899aa9d18ad7fc
#
_entry.id   9a9fc7572a4c5ba7f0899aa9d18ad7fc
#
_cell.length_a   1.000
_cell.length_b   1.000
_cell.length_c   1.000
_cell.angle_alpha   90.00
_cell.angle_beta   90.00
_cell.angle_gamma   90.00
#
_symmetry.space_group_name_H-M   'P 1'
#
loop_
_entity.id
_entity.type
_entity.pdbx_description
1 polymer ?
#
loop_
_entity_poly.entity_id
_entity_poly.type
_entity_poly.pdbx_seq_one_letter_code
_entity_poly.pdbx_strand_id
1 'polypeptide(L)'
;MTQAVMIIIVILAILLSLHIFIIVWLLWQQRNGNKSEVQDDHTYLVVYASQSGHAESWAKHTTEQLQLIHQQVTLKNIQKLTATDLIQYQRILWVVSTYGEGDAPDDAQHFVHKILSQPVDLSHLSFAILALGDKRYT
;
A
#
# COMPACT_ATOMS: atom_id res chain seq x y z
N MET A 1 -57.89 -18.41 -1.92
CA MET A 1 -57.07 -17.96 -0.78
C MET A 1 -55.74 -18.70 -0.63
N THR A 2 -55.66 -19.99 -0.83
CA THR A 2 -54.44 -20.80 -0.67
C THR A 2 -53.31 -20.50 -1.67
N GLN A 3 -53.60 -20.19 -2.92
CA GLN A 3 -52.56 -19.88 -3.92
C GLN A 3 -51.85 -18.54 -3.65
N ALA A 4 -52.58 -17.51 -3.25
CA ALA A 4 -51.97 -16.21 -2.92
C ALA A 4 -51.04 -16.30 -1.71
N VAL A 5 -51.37 -17.08 -0.70
CA VAL A 5 -50.56 -17.32 0.49
C VAL A 5 -49.27 -18.07 0.12
N MET A 6 -49.36 -19.07 -0.74
CA MET A 6 -48.16 -19.80 -1.23
C MET A 6 -47.21 -18.89 -2.00
N ILE A 7 -47.74 -18.01 -2.86
CA ILE A 7 -46.92 -17.04 -3.61
C ILE A 7 -46.18 -16.08 -2.65
N ILE A 8 -46.84 -15.57 -1.64
CA ILE A 8 -46.25 -14.68 -0.63
C ILE A 8 -45.13 -15.39 0.12
N ILE A 9 -45.36 -16.65 0.54
CA ILE A 9 -44.33 -17.44 1.25
C ILE A 9 -43.07 -17.64 0.36
N VAL A 10 -43.26 -17.95 -0.92
CA VAL A 10 -42.14 -18.12 -1.87
C VAL A 10 -41.38 -16.82 -2.05
N ILE A 11 -42.04 -15.69 -2.21
CA ILE A 11 -41.41 -14.38 -2.32
C ILE A 11 -40.60 -14.05 -1.07
N LEU A 12 -41.17 -14.28 0.12
CA LEU A 12 -40.45 -14.05 1.37
C LEU A 12 -39.21 -14.95 1.52
N ALA A 13 -39.31 -16.21 1.12
CA ALA A 13 -38.16 -17.13 1.14
C ALA A 13 -37.05 -16.69 0.19
N ILE A 14 -37.40 -16.19 -1.01
CA ILE A 14 -36.41 -15.64 -1.98
C ILE A 14 -35.75 -14.38 -1.41
N LEU A 15 -36.48 -13.46 -0.84
CA LEU A 15 -35.94 -12.25 -0.22
C LEU A 15 -35.01 -12.58 0.95
N LEU A 16 -35.38 -13.56 1.78
CA LEU A 16 -34.54 -14.00 2.90
C LEU A 16 -33.24 -14.63 2.40
N SER A 17 -33.29 -15.48 1.38
CA SER A 17 -32.11 -16.10 0.79
C SER A 17 -31.15 -15.06 0.17
N LEU A 18 -31.70 -14.04 -0.49
CA LEU A 18 -30.94 -12.93 -1.05
C LEU A 18 -30.23 -12.12 0.04
N HIS A 19 -30.90 -11.83 1.15
CA HIS A 19 -30.32 -11.14 2.30
C HIS A 19 -29.17 -11.93 2.92
N ILE A 20 -29.36 -13.24 3.13
CA ILE A 20 -28.31 -14.11 3.66
C ILE A 20 -27.10 -14.14 2.71
N PHE A 21 -27.34 -14.23 1.41
CA PHE A 21 -26.28 -14.21 0.40
C PHE A 21 -25.47 -12.90 0.43
N ILE A 22 -26.14 -11.75 0.53
CA ILE A 22 -25.49 -10.43 0.62
C ILE A 22 -24.65 -10.33 1.90
N ILE A 23 -25.18 -10.78 3.05
CA ILE A 23 -24.45 -10.76 4.32
C ILE A 23 -23.22 -11.66 4.25
N VAL A 24 -23.35 -12.88 3.74
CA VAL A 24 -22.23 -13.81 3.58
C VAL A 24 -21.18 -13.23 2.61
N TRP A 25 -21.60 -12.61 1.51
CA TRP A 25 -20.71 -11.97 0.56
C TRP A 25 -19.96 -10.79 1.18
N LEU A 26 -20.64 -9.93 1.95
CA LEU A 26 -20.01 -8.82 2.68
C LEU A 26 -19.02 -9.31 3.74
N LEU A 27 -19.38 -10.33 4.50
CA LEU A 27 -18.47 -10.95 5.48
C LEU A 27 -17.27 -11.61 4.81
N TRP A 28 -17.46 -12.23 3.65
CA TRP A 28 -16.37 -12.81 2.86
C TRP A 28 -15.44 -11.73 2.29
N GLN A 29 -16.00 -10.63 1.80
CA GLN A 29 -15.24 -9.48 1.31
C GLN A 29 -14.44 -8.82 2.46
N GLN A 30 -15.04 -8.67 3.63
CA GLN A 30 -14.37 -8.13 4.82
C GLN A 30 -13.25 -9.07 5.32
N ARG A 31 -13.48 -10.37 5.25
CA ARG A 31 -12.47 -11.39 5.62
C ARG A 31 -11.31 -11.47 4.62
N ASN A 32 -11.56 -11.26 3.33
CA ASN A 32 -10.53 -11.22 2.30
C ASN A 32 -9.81 -9.86 2.23
N GLY A 33 -10.45 -8.78 2.65
CA GLY A 33 -9.81 -7.47 2.77
C GLY A 33 -8.84 -7.35 3.95
N ASN A 34 -8.91 -8.29 4.92
CA ASN A 34 -8.09 -8.27 6.13
C ASN A 34 -7.09 -9.42 6.22
N LYS A 35 -6.82 -10.11 5.12
CA LYS A 35 -5.57 -10.84 5.01
C LYS A 35 -4.48 -9.81 4.79
N SER A 36 -3.87 -9.35 5.88
CA SER A 36 -2.46 -9.01 5.87
C SER A 36 -1.75 -10.29 5.42
N GLU A 37 -1.63 -10.51 4.12
CA GLU A 37 -0.62 -11.40 3.60
C GLU A 37 0.69 -10.81 4.13
N VAL A 38 1.28 -11.47 5.13
CA VAL A 38 2.69 -11.27 5.43
C VAL A 38 3.36 -11.51 4.10
N GLN A 39 3.75 -10.41 3.46
CA GLN A 39 4.33 -10.43 2.13
C GLN A 39 5.57 -11.30 2.25
N ASP A 40 5.69 -12.28 1.37
CA ASP A 40 6.79 -13.23 1.32
C ASP A 40 8.13 -12.49 1.56
N ASP A 41 9.03 -13.09 2.32
CA ASP A 41 10.36 -12.54 2.67
C ASP A 41 11.19 -12.09 1.43
N HIS A 42 10.73 -12.40 0.23
CA HIS A 42 11.31 -12.02 -1.05
C HIS A 42 10.68 -10.77 -1.71
N THR A 43 9.74 -10.09 -1.03
CA THR A 43 9.07 -8.93 -1.61
C THR A 43 9.67 -7.62 -1.11
N TYR A 44 10.07 -6.77 -2.05
CA TYR A 44 10.60 -5.43 -1.81
C TYR A 44 9.55 -4.36 -2.12
N LEU A 45 9.50 -3.33 -1.28
CA LEU A 45 8.85 -2.07 -1.62
C LEU A 45 9.92 -1.04 -1.93
N VAL A 46 9.92 -0.52 -3.15
CA VAL A 46 10.77 0.61 -3.56
C VAL A 46 9.92 1.86 -3.49
N VAL A 47 10.30 2.79 -2.61
CA VAL A 47 9.58 4.06 -2.41
C VAL A 47 10.46 5.20 -2.93
N TYR A 48 9.89 6.10 -3.71
CA TYR A 48 10.62 7.29 -4.16
C TYR A 48 9.89 8.59 -3.81
N ALA A 49 10.72 9.62 -3.56
CA ALA A 49 10.29 11.02 -3.46
C ALA A 49 11.16 11.86 -4.39
N SER A 50 10.55 12.57 -5.36
CA SER A 50 11.29 13.24 -6.42
C SER A 50 10.56 14.47 -6.94
N GLN A 51 11.20 15.62 -6.86
CA GLN A 51 10.70 16.86 -7.49
C GLN A 51 11.08 16.94 -8.97
N SER A 52 12.29 16.55 -9.33
CA SER A 52 12.84 16.70 -10.68
C SER A 52 12.79 15.40 -11.52
N GLY A 53 12.27 14.31 -10.96
CA GLY A 53 12.22 12.99 -11.62
C GLY A 53 13.50 12.16 -11.48
N HIS A 54 14.61 12.69 -10.94
CA HIS A 54 15.85 11.94 -10.80
C HIS A 54 15.72 10.75 -9.85
N ALA A 55 15.13 10.95 -8.66
CA ALA A 55 14.91 9.85 -7.73
C ALA A 55 13.94 8.81 -8.29
N GLU A 56 12.91 9.24 -9.03
CA GLU A 56 12.00 8.33 -9.72
C GLU A 56 12.74 7.45 -10.74
N SER A 57 13.64 8.03 -11.54
CA SER A 57 14.43 7.28 -12.52
C SER A 57 15.31 6.22 -11.86
N TRP A 58 16.00 6.56 -10.76
CA TRP A 58 16.79 5.61 -10.00
C TRP A 58 15.94 4.53 -9.32
N ALA A 59 14.78 4.89 -8.82
CA ALA A 59 13.84 3.92 -8.23
C ALA A 59 13.33 2.91 -9.27
N LYS A 60 13.00 3.37 -10.47
CA LYS A 60 12.64 2.49 -11.59
C LYS A 60 13.79 1.54 -11.95
N HIS A 61 15.00 2.07 -12.11
CA HIS A 61 16.18 1.27 -12.39
C HIS A 61 16.44 0.22 -11.30
N THR A 62 16.35 0.61 -10.02
CA THR A 62 16.47 -0.32 -8.88
C THR A 62 15.42 -1.43 -8.96
N THR A 63 14.18 -1.08 -9.27
CA THR A 63 13.08 -2.04 -9.43
C THR A 63 13.39 -3.05 -10.54
N GLU A 64 13.84 -2.58 -11.70
CA GLU A 64 14.23 -3.43 -12.83
C GLU A 64 15.38 -4.39 -12.47
N GLN A 65 16.40 -3.90 -11.77
CA GLN A 65 17.52 -4.76 -11.34
C GLN A 65 17.08 -5.85 -10.37
N LEU A 66 16.21 -5.53 -9.42
CA LEU A 66 15.66 -6.53 -8.49
C LEU A 66 14.78 -7.56 -9.20
N GLN A 67 13.99 -7.14 -10.19
CA GLN A 67 13.18 -8.04 -11.01
C GLN A 67 14.04 -8.99 -11.85
N LEU A 68 15.18 -8.53 -12.37
CA LEU A 68 16.12 -9.37 -13.12
C LEU A 68 16.70 -10.53 -12.29
N ILE A 69 16.81 -10.35 -10.98
CA ILE A 69 17.21 -11.42 -10.03
C ILE A 69 16.01 -12.12 -9.38
N HIS A 70 14.86 -12.08 -10.04
CA HIS A 70 13.61 -12.75 -9.64
C HIS A 70 13.04 -12.33 -8.28
N GLN A 71 13.36 -11.11 -7.81
CA GLN A 71 12.70 -10.56 -6.63
C GLN A 71 11.33 -9.98 -7.00
N GLN A 72 10.36 -10.15 -6.11
CA GLN A 72 9.08 -9.45 -6.23
C GLN A 72 9.25 -8.02 -5.74
N VAL A 73 8.89 -7.05 -6.56
CA VAL A 73 9.10 -5.62 -6.25
C VAL A 73 7.85 -4.82 -6.57
N THR A 74 7.45 -4.00 -5.61
CA THR A 74 6.43 -2.96 -5.81
C THR A 74 7.10 -1.60 -5.81
N LEU A 75 6.91 -0.81 -6.86
CA LEU A 75 7.37 0.58 -6.94
C LEU A 75 6.23 1.52 -6.55
N LYS A 76 6.50 2.45 -5.63
CA LYS A 76 5.48 3.39 -5.14
C LYS A 76 6.05 4.79 -4.95
N ASN A 77 5.33 5.82 -5.41
CA ASN A 77 5.62 7.19 -5.02
C ASN A 77 5.25 7.40 -3.54
N ILE A 78 6.05 8.16 -2.81
CA ILE A 78 5.87 8.42 -1.37
C ILE A 78 4.50 9.06 -1.05
N GLN A 79 3.94 9.85 -1.97
CA GLN A 79 2.62 10.46 -1.82
C GLN A 79 1.51 9.41 -1.69
N LYS A 80 1.69 8.23 -2.29
CA LYS A 80 0.74 7.12 -2.27
C LYS A 80 1.03 6.10 -1.18
N LEU A 81 2.09 6.31 -0.39
CA LEU A 81 2.47 5.42 0.68
C LEU A 81 1.46 5.51 1.84
N THR A 82 1.14 4.38 2.43
CA THR A 82 0.24 4.28 3.58
C THR A 82 0.93 3.64 4.78
N ALA A 83 0.39 3.85 5.99
CA ALA A 83 0.88 3.16 7.17
C ALA A 83 0.76 1.63 7.05
N THR A 84 -0.26 1.15 6.34
CA THR A 84 -0.44 -0.28 6.06
C THR A 84 0.70 -0.84 5.22
N ASP A 85 1.21 -0.09 4.24
CA ASP A 85 2.37 -0.52 3.45
C ASP A 85 3.59 -0.75 4.36
N LEU A 86 3.85 0.17 5.29
CA LEU A 86 4.99 0.04 6.21
C LEU A 86 4.88 -1.19 7.12
N ILE A 87 3.66 -1.61 7.44
CA ILE A 87 3.41 -2.79 8.29
C ILE A 87 3.51 -4.09 7.48
N GLN A 88 3.09 -4.06 6.22
CA GLN A 88 3.01 -5.27 5.38
C GLN A 88 4.35 -5.72 4.81
N TYR A 89 5.22 -4.77 4.45
CA TYR A 89 6.50 -5.08 3.83
C TYR A 89 7.59 -5.28 4.89
N GLN A 90 8.45 -6.28 4.67
CA GLN A 90 9.62 -6.52 5.51
C GLN A 90 10.86 -5.76 5.02
N ARG A 91 10.89 -5.39 3.73
CA ARG A 91 12.03 -4.71 3.10
C ARG A 91 11.59 -3.51 2.30
N ILE A 92 12.09 -2.34 2.66
CA ILE A 92 11.80 -1.09 1.96
C ILE A 92 13.11 -0.44 1.50
N LEU A 93 13.17 -0.09 0.21
CA LEU A 93 14.25 0.70 -0.35
C LEU A 93 13.71 2.11 -0.64
N TRP A 94 14.32 3.09 0.00
CA TRP A 94 13.96 4.48 -0.18
C TRP A 94 14.90 5.13 -1.18
N VAL A 95 14.36 5.79 -2.20
CA VAL A 95 15.11 6.60 -3.17
C VAL A 95 14.55 8.00 -3.10
N VAL A 96 15.24 8.88 -2.40
CA VAL A 96 14.73 10.21 -2.07
C VAL A 96 15.67 11.29 -2.53
N SER A 97 15.13 12.38 -3.08
CA SER A 97 15.91 13.58 -3.41
C SER A 97 15.50 14.73 -2.51
N THR A 98 16.44 15.66 -2.28
CA THR A 98 16.12 16.97 -1.72
C THR A 98 15.70 17.93 -2.81
N TYR A 99 15.04 19.02 -2.41
CA TYR A 99 14.66 20.15 -3.26
C TYR A 99 15.17 21.47 -2.66
N GLY A 100 15.45 22.45 -3.52
CA GLY A 100 15.92 23.77 -3.07
C GLY A 100 17.17 23.69 -2.20
N GLU A 101 17.11 24.21 -1.00
CA GLU A 101 18.22 24.26 -0.03
C GLU A 101 18.28 23.04 0.92
N GLY A 102 17.74 21.91 0.50
CA GLY A 102 17.75 20.67 1.28
C GLY A 102 16.36 20.24 1.80
N ASP A 103 15.31 20.91 1.37
CA ASP A 103 13.94 20.59 1.76
C ASP A 103 13.45 19.24 1.20
N ALA A 104 12.45 18.70 1.85
CA ALA A 104 11.76 17.51 1.34
C ALA A 104 10.91 17.88 0.10
N PRO A 105 10.87 17.02 -0.93
CA PRO A 105 10.00 17.23 -2.08
C PRO A 105 8.53 17.37 -1.68
N ASP A 106 7.74 18.11 -2.48
CA ASP A 106 6.33 18.34 -2.22
C ASP A 106 5.52 17.04 -2.06
N ASP A 107 5.89 16.01 -2.81
CA ASP A 107 5.23 14.70 -2.73
C ASP A 107 5.49 13.96 -1.41
N ALA A 108 6.50 14.36 -0.62
CA ALA A 108 6.78 13.80 0.69
C ALA A 108 5.96 14.42 1.83
N GLN A 109 5.28 15.55 1.60
CA GLN A 109 4.53 16.27 2.64
C GLN A 109 3.47 15.41 3.33
N HIS A 110 2.72 14.64 2.54
CA HIS A 110 1.70 13.74 3.09
C HIS A 110 2.31 12.69 4.02
N PHE A 111 3.43 12.10 3.64
CA PHE A 111 4.14 11.10 4.43
C PHE A 111 4.61 11.70 5.77
N VAL A 112 5.26 12.85 5.72
CA VAL A 112 5.78 13.54 6.93
C VAL A 112 4.65 13.90 7.89
N HIS A 113 3.58 14.53 7.38
CA HIS A 113 2.52 15.07 8.24
C HIS A 113 1.46 14.04 8.67
N LYS A 114 1.22 13.00 7.88
CA LYS A 114 0.15 12.04 8.14
C LYS A 114 0.65 10.70 8.67
N ILE A 115 1.76 10.20 8.14
CA ILE A 115 2.23 8.85 8.46
C ILE A 115 3.24 8.90 9.62
N LEU A 116 4.26 9.75 9.54
CA LEU A 116 5.27 9.87 10.60
C LEU A 116 4.74 10.48 11.90
N SER A 117 3.61 11.19 11.86
CA SER A 117 2.98 11.74 13.07
C SER A 117 2.26 10.71 13.94
N GLN A 118 2.11 9.48 13.46
CA GLN A 118 1.43 8.40 14.17
C GLN A 118 2.46 7.37 14.65
N PRO A 119 2.32 6.84 15.88
CA PRO A 119 3.17 5.75 16.33
C PRO A 119 2.86 4.47 15.53
N VAL A 120 3.87 3.98 14.81
CA VAL A 120 3.80 2.73 14.06
C VAL A 120 4.94 1.84 14.52
N ASP A 121 4.65 0.61 14.89
CA ASP A 121 5.68 -0.38 15.17
C ASP A 121 6.29 -0.89 13.85
N LEU A 122 7.55 -0.57 13.63
CA LEU A 122 8.33 -0.95 12.45
C LEU A 122 9.52 -1.86 12.82
N SER A 123 9.49 -2.50 13.98
CA SER A 123 10.58 -3.37 14.47
C SER A 123 10.90 -4.54 13.54
N HIS A 124 9.93 -4.95 12.71
CA HIS A 124 10.09 -6.00 11.70
C HIS A 124 10.74 -5.51 10.40
N LEU A 125 10.81 -4.18 10.20
CA LEU A 125 11.17 -3.58 8.91
C LEU A 125 12.68 -3.41 8.75
N SER A 126 13.23 -4.00 7.69
CA SER A 126 14.57 -3.71 7.19
C SER A 126 14.50 -2.67 6.08
N PHE A 127 15.37 -1.66 6.11
CA PHE A 127 15.36 -0.63 5.09
C PHE A 127 16.76 -0.21 4.64
N ALA A 128 16.84 0.33 3.43
CA ALA A 128 17.99 1.04 2.92
C ALA A 128 17.54 2.35 2.26
N ILE A 129 18.41 3.35 2.26
CA ILE A 129 18.12 4.68 1.72
C ILE A 129 19.20 5.07 0.70
N LEU A 130 18.76 5.43 -0.51
CA LEU A 130 19.56 6.17 -1.49
C LEU A 130 19.09 7.63 -1.44
N ALA A 131 19.88 8.48 -0.79
CA ALA A 131 19.62 9.91 -0.70
C ALA A 131 20.36 10.65 -1.81
N LEU A 132 19.62 11.38 -2.62
CA LEU A 132 20.13 12.22 -3.71
C LEU A 132 20.02 13.68 -3.31
N GLY A 133 21.15 14.33 -3.17
CA GLY A 133 21.24 15.74 -2.78
C GLY A 133 22.56 16.37 -3.16
N ASP A 134 22.66 17.69 -3.04
CA ASP A 134 23.90 18.42 -3.27
C ASP A 134 24.72 18.48 -1.97
N LYS A 135 26.00 18.16 -2.04
CA LYS A 135 26.94 18.24 -0.90
C LYS A 135 27.21 19.68 -0.40
N ARG A 136 26.74 20.68 -1.14
CA ARG A 136 26.96 22.10 -0.81
C ARG A 136 25.97 22.65 0.22
N TYR A 137 24.95 21.90 0.56
CA TYR A 137 24.05 22.27 1.66
C TYR A 137 24.75 22.03 3.00
N THR A 138 24.96 23.09 3.76
CA THR A 138 25.56 23.08 5.10
C THR A 138 24.53 23.57 6.13
#